data_e82d30000b67c97a52d8e67555f10584
#
_entry.id   e82d30000b67c97a52d8e67555f10584
#
_cell.length_a   1.000
_cell.length_b   1.000
_cell.length_c   1.000
_cell.angle_alpha   90.00
_cell.angle_beta   90.00
_cell.angle_gamma   90.00
#
_symmetry.space_group_name_H-M   'P 1'
#
loop_
_entity.id
_entity.type
_entity.pdbx_description
1 polymer ?
#
loop_
_entity_poly.entity_id
_entity_poly.type
_entity_poly.pdbx_seq_one_letter_code
_entity_poly.pdbx_strand_id
1 'polypeptide(L)'
;MSTSVPPIQWLTTGVVLPTDAAILAGEQADIDTAFGGGVNPSLSTPQGQIASSNAAIIADKNSAIAYVANQVDPQYAEGRFQDAIGRIYFMTRNPASSTVVIATIGGLPGTYIPAGVLALDTSQNVYQLLGAVTIGLSGTIPAEFANVATGPIPCSAENLTQLYQTVPGWDTVTNAGAGIIGSDVESSQAFELRRQNSVALNSHGTTDAIFANVYAVAGVLDCYVIDNPSGNTVDYGSTNYPLAPHSIYVAVVGGSASAIAQAIWNAKDGGCNYNGNTTETVYDTRYAAPQPAYPVTFNIPTGTPVYFAVTVTNAASLPSDYATLIKNAIVAQFNGENGNTPAGIASMILALSYTGAIFAAVPGVSLVSILVGLSGPATLNDVTMGIDQAPTLDVSNIMVGSV
;
A
#
# COMPACT_ATOMS: atom_id res chain seq x y z
N MET A 1 38.08 32.12 17.44
CA MET A 1 39.00 31.31 16.63
C MET A 1 38.45 31.31 15.22
N SER A 2 39.24 31.63 14.23
CA SER A 2 38.93 31.46 12.80
C SER A 2 39.51 30.13 12.34
N THR A 3 38.82 29.45 11.46
CA THR A 3 39.29 28.21 10.83
C THR A 3 39.20 28.34 9.32
N SER A 4 40.08 27.68 8.60
CA SER A 4 40.07 27.57 7.13
C SER A 4 39.14 26.41 6.65
N VAL A 5 38.62 25.61 7.58
CA VAL A 5 37.67 24.53 7.27
C VAL A 5 36.34 25.12 6.81
N PRO A 6 35.84 24.75 5.63
CA PRO A 6 34.57 25.27 5.15
C PRO A 6 33.38 24.86 6.06
N PRO A 7 32.45 25.78 6.39
CA PRO A 7 31.28 25.46 7.19
C PRO A 7 30.24 24.69 6.41
N ILE A 8 29.33 24.01 7.12
CA ILE A 8 28.09 23.48 6.57
C ILE A 8 27.26 24.64 6.01
N GLN A 9 26.67 24.46 4.81
CA GLN A 9 25.81 25.45 4.19
C GLN A 9 24.35 25.03 4.33
N TRP A 10 23.51 25.96 4.79
CA TRP A 10 22.08 25.79 4.93
C TRP A 10 21.39 26.54 3.78
N LEU A 11 20.98 25.81 2.76
CA LEU A 11 20.31 26.36 1.59
C LEU A 11 18.80 26.11 1.68
N THR A 12 18.02 26.82 0.88
CA THR A 12 16.58 26.59 0.76
C THR A 12 16.24 25.21 0.20
N THR A 13 17.19 24.56 -0.45
CA THR A 13 17.07 23.20 -1.02
C THR A 13 17.59 22.10 -0.08
N GLY A 14 18.09 22.46 1.11
CA GLY A 14 18.62 21.51 2.09
C GLY A 14 20.01 21.83 2.58
N VAL A 15 20.62 20.87 3.26
CA VAL A 15 21.96 20.98 3.85
C VAL A 15 23.01 20.52 2.85
N VAL A 16 24.03 21.36 2.62
CA VAL A 16 25.17 21.02 1.77
C VAL A 16 26.42 20.91 2.66
N LEU A 17 27.05 19.74 2.63
CA LEU A 17 28.28 19.47 3.36
C LEU A 17 29.51 19.83 2.54
N PRO A 18 30.57 20.35 3.16
CA PRO A 18 31.85 20.43 2.50
C PRO A 18 32.40 19.03 2.20
N THR A 19 33.15 18.90 1.12
CA THR A 19 33.79 17.61 0.78
C THR A 19 34.91 17.28 1.77
N ASP A 20 35.20 16.01 2.00
CA ASP A 20 36.28 15.55 2.88
C ASP A 20 37.62 16.16 2.46
N ALA A 21 37.85 16.29 1.15
CA ALA A 21 39.05 16.95 0.62
C ALA A 21 39.14 18.44 1.01
N ALA A 22 38.03 19.16 1.00
CA ALA A 22 37.98 20.56 1.40
C ALA A 22 38.20 20.74 2.91
N ILE A 23 37.64 19.82 3.73
CA ILE A 23 37.87 19.79 5.17
C ILE A 23 39.33 19.53 5.47
N LEU A 24 39.93 18.52 4.83
CA LEU A 24 41.34 18.19 5.00
C LEU A 24 42.28 19.36 4.60
N ALA A 25 41.99 20.02 3.48
CA ALA A 25 42.75 21.18 3.04
C ALA A 25 42.67 22.34 4.05
N GLY A 26 41.48 22.56 4.64
CA GLY A 26 41.26 23.54 5.70
C GLY A 26 42.06 23.24 6.97
N GLU A 27 42.03 21.99 7.44
CA GLU A 27 42.80 21.53 8.60
C GLU A 27 44.32 21.65 8.37
N GLN A 28 44.81 21.30 7.17
CA GLN A 28 46.22 21.47 6.80
C GLN A 28 46.63 22.95 6.79
N ALA A 29 45.79 23.85 6.27
CA ALA A 29 46.03 25.28 6.28
C ALA A 29 46.05 25.88 7.70
N ASP A 30 45.17 25.43 8.58
CA ASP A 30 45.12 25.88 9.97
C ASP A 30 46.36 25.41 10.75
N ILE A 31 46.80 24.16 10.53
CA ILE A 31 48.03 23.62 11.13
C ILE A 31 49.26 24.38 10.57
N ASP A 32 49.35 24.61 9.27
CA ASP A 32 50.45 25.36 8.66
C ASP A 32 50.54 26.78 9.25
N THR A 33 49.40 27.44 9.39
CA THR A 33 49.32 28.77 10.01
C THR A 33 49.80 28.74 11.47
N ALA A 34 49.36 27.72 12.24
CA ALA A 34 49.72 27.60 13.65
C ALA A 34 51.23 27.36 13.87
N PHE A 35 51.92 26.73 12.92
CA PHE A 35 53.35 26.49 12.96
C PHE A 35 54.18 27.59 12.27
N GLY A 36 53.57 28.66 11.78
CA GLY A 36 54.25 29.79 11.15
C GLY A 36 54.56 29.62 9.67
N GLY A 37 53.97 28.63 9.01
CA GLY A 37 54.08 28.34 7.58
C GLY A 37 55.19 27.35 7.22
N GLY A 38 55.07 26.73 6.04
CA GLY A 38 56.04 25.81 5.46
C GLY A 38 56.02 24.39 6.03
N VAL A 39 54.91 23.98 6.65
CA VAL A 39 54.74 22.65 7.17
C VAL A 39 54.49 21.65 6.01
N ASN A 40 55.16 20.50 6.04
CA ASN A 40 54.92 19.45 5.06
C ASN A 40 53.54 18.83 5.26
N PRO A 41 52.59 18.98 4.29
CA PRO A 41 51.24 18.51 4.42
C PRO A 41 51.03 17.00 4.15
N SER A 42 52.12 16.28 3.85
CA SER A 42 52.08 14.85 3.54
C SER A 42 51.42 14.06 4.68
N LEU A 43 50.47 13.18 4.35
CA LEU A 43 49.80 12.31 5.31
C LEU A 43 50.74 11.29 5.97
N SER A 44 51.97 11.17 5.52
CA SER A 44 53.03 10.38 6.16
C SER A 44 53.73 11.09 7.32
N THR A 45 53.47 12.39 7.51
CA THR A 45 54.01 13.20 8.61
C THR A 45 53.08 13.22 9.82
N PRO A 46 53.58 13.42 11.06
CA PRO A 46 52.70 13.49 12.24
C PRO A 46 51.62 14.58 12.13
N GLN A 47 51.96 15.76 11.62
CA GLN A 47 51.00 16.86 11.41
C GLN A 47 49.98 16.55 10.32
N GLY A 48 50.38 15.86 9.25
CA GLY A 48 49.45 15.40 8.21
C GLY A 48 48.50 14.32 8.71
N GLN A 49 48.94 13.43 9.60
CA GLN A 49 48.10 12.45 10.25
C GLN A 49 47.08 13.11 11.21
N ILE A 50 47.51 14.13 11.96
CA ILE A 50 46.59 14.90 12.83
C ILE A 50 45.54 15.61 11.98
N ALA A 51 45.93 16.28 10.88
CA ALA A 51 44.98 16.90 9.96
C ALA A 51 43.98 15.90 9.40
N SER A 52 44.45 14.73 8.96
CA SER A 52 43.59 13.68 8.43
C SER A 52 42.60 13.14 9.48
N SER A 53 43.06 12.93 10.72
CA SER A 53 42.22 12.46 11.80
C SER A 53 41.14 13.48 12.19
N ASN A 54 41.52 14.76 12.28
CA ASN A 54 40.56 15.84 12.54
C ASN A 54 39.54 15.98 11.41
N ALA A 55 40.00 15.95 10.15
CA ALA A 55 39.14 16.04 8.99
C ALA A 55 38.11 14.89 8.99
N ALA A 56 38.51 13.65 9.31
CA ALA A 56 37.59 12.52 9.41
C ALA A 56 36.55 12.70 10.53
N ILE A 57 36.98 13.23 11.71
CA ILE A 57 36.06 13.52 12.82
C ILE A 57 35.05 14.61 12.43
N ILE A 58 35.50 15.67 11.76
CA ILE A 58 34.64 16.76 11.30
C ILE A 58 33.67 16.26 10.25
N ALA A 59 34.09 15.47 9.26
CA ALA A 59 33.25 14.88 8.24
C ALA A 59 32.18 13.97 8.85
N ASP A 60 32.53 13.13 9.83
CA ASP A 60 31.57 12.29 10.57
C ASP A 60 30.54 13.14 11.30
N LYS A 61 30.95 14.21 11.99
CA LYS A 61 30.02 15.11 12.68
C LYS A 61 29.12 15.88 11.71
N ASN A 62 29.67 16.34 10.59
CA ASN A 62 28.88 16.98 9.55
C ASN A 62 27.84 16.04 8.97
N SER A 63 28.19 14.78 8.72
CA SER A 63 27.24 13.74 8.25
C SER A 63 26.14 13.48 9.27
N ALA A 64 26.48 13.39 10.55
CA ALA A 64 25.49 13.23 11.62
C ALA A 64 24.53 14.43 11.71
N ILE A 65 25.03 15.66 11.54
CA ILE A 65 24.21 16.89 11.54
C ILE A 65 23.27 16.88 10.33
N ALA A 66 23.77 16.56 9.14
CA ALA A 66 22.93 16.48 7.94
C ALA A 66 21.85 15.39 8.06
N TYR A 67 22.21 14.23 8.63
CA TYR A 67 21.23 13.19 8.92
C TYR A 67 20.11 13.72 9.81
N VAL A 68 20.43 14.34 10.95
CA VAL A 68 19.42 14.89 11.86
C VAL A 68 18.59 15.99 11.20
N ALA A 69 19.22 16.86 10.40
CA ALA A 69 18.51 17.91 9.68
C ALA A 69 17.47 17.36 8.69
N ASN A 70 17.82 16.30 7.96
CA ASN A 70 16.88 15.64 7.04
C ASN A 70 15.74 14.93 7.77
N GLN A 71 15.93 14.50 9.03
CA GLN A 71 14.88 13.85 9.80
C GLN A 71 13.72 14.80 10.24
N VAL A 72 13.86 16.10 10.03
CA VAL A 72 12.78 17.07 10.30
C VAL A 72 11.74 17.06 9.17
N ASP A 73 12.14 16.70 7.95
CA ASP A 73 11.23 16.58 6.81
C ASP A 73 10.55 15.20 6.82
N PRO A 74 9.19 15.16 6.84
CA PRO A 74 8.44 13.90 6.83
C PRO A 74 8.78 12.96 5.67
N GLN A 75 9.19 13.50 4.51
CA GLN A 75 9.56 12.69 3.33
C GLN A 75 10.87 11.92 3.53
N TYR A 76 11.79 12.45 4.34
CA TYR A 76 13.12 11.87 4.58
C TYR A 76 13.26 11.27 5.97
N ALA A 77 12.28 11.52 6.85
CA ALA A 77 12.30 11.01 8.22
C ALA A 77 12.16 9.48 8.25
N GLU A 78 12.98 8.85 9.09
CA GLU A 78 13.00 7.41 9.26
C GLU A 78 12.92 7.00 10.73
N GLY A 79 12.48 5.75 10.98
CA GLY A 79 12.45 5.15 12.30
C GLY A 79 11.76 6.02 13.34
N ARG A 80 12.45 6.26 14.49
CA ARG A 80 11.86 7.02 15.60
C ARG A 80 11.54 8.48 15.27
N PHE A 81 12.22 9.10 14.31
CA PHE A 81 11.95 10.48 13.90
C PHE A 81 10.60 10.52 13.15
N GLN A 82 10.40 9.61 12.20
CA GLN A 82 9.15 9.49 11.49
C GLN A 82 7.99 9.14 12.45
N ASP A 83 8.22 8.24 13.42
CA ASP A 83 7.23 7.91 14.45
C ASP A 83 6.92 9.11 15.36
N ALA A 84 7.91 9.98 15.63
CA ALA A 84 7.70 11.21 16.37
C ALA A 84 6.83 12.21 15.61
N ILE A 85 7.07 12.36 14.30
CA ILE A 85 6.21 13.15 13.42
C ILE A 85 4.80 12.56 13.39
N GLY A 86 4.67 11.24 13.22
CA GLY A 86 3.37 10.56 13.22
C GLY A 86 2.55 10.80 14.49
N ARG A 87 3.18 10.85 15.67
CA ARG A 87 2.48 11.16 16.93
C ARG A 87 1.85 12.55 16.97
N ILE A 88 2.37 13.51 16.21
CA ILE A 88 1.75 14.85 16.05
C ILE A 88 0.37 14.72 15.39
N TYR A 89 0.22 13.71 14.53
CA TYR A 89 -1.02 13.37 13.81
C TYR A 89 -1.83 12.27 14.54
N PHE A 90 -1.50 11.95 15.80
CA PHE A 90 -2.12 10.86 16.58
C PHE A 90 -2.01 9.48 15.92
N MET A 91 -0.96 9.26 15.15
CA MET A 91 -0.70 8.01 14.44
C MET A 91 0.41 7.22 15.12
N THR A 92 0.24 5.89 15.11
CA THR A 92 1.28 4.92 15.45
C THR A 92 1.52 4.02 14.25
N ARG A 93 2.76 3.55 14.09
CA ARG A 93 3.12 2.60 13.04
C ARG A 93 2.39 1.28 13.26
N ASN A 94 1.84 0.70 12.19
CA ASN A 94 1.22 -0.61 12.25
C ASN A 94 2.30 -1.65 12.57
N PRO A 95 2.13 -2.45 13.63
CA PRO A 95 3.09 -3.49 13.99
C PRO A 95 3.07 -4.63 12.97
N ALA A 96 4.13 -5.41 12.95
CA ALA A 96 4.13 -6.68 12.24
C ALA A 96 3.03 -7.59 12.80
N SER A 97 2.42 -8.38 11.94
CA SER A 97 1.43 -9.39 12.30
C SER A 97 1.90 -10.80 11.95
N SER A 98 1.40 -11.78 12.69
CA SER A 98 1.68 -13.19 12.43
C SER A 98 0.69 -13.78 11.43
N THR A 99 1.11 -14.79 10.69
CA THR A 99 0.20 -15.63 9.90
C THR A 99 -0.73 -16.40 10.82
N VAL A 100 -2.03 -16.30 10.57
CA VAL A 100 -3.08 -17.01 11.31
C VAL A 100 -3.70 -18.09 10.44
N VAL A 101 -3.86 -19.29 10.99
CA VAL A 101 -4.42 -20.44 10.28
C VAL A 101 -5.46 -21.14 11.14
N ILE A 102 -6.57 -21.52 10.54
CA ILE A 102 -7.57 -22.38 11.16
C ILE A 102 -7.17 -23.83 10.88
N ALA A 103 -6.85 -24.57 11.95
CA ALA A 103 -6.52 -25.98 11.84
C ALA A 103 -7.52 -26.84 12.61
N THR A 104 -7.74 -28.05 12.13
CA THR A 104 -8.53 -29.07 12.82
C THR A 104 -7.59 -29.88 13.72
N ILE A 105 -7.87 -29.84 15.00
CA ILE A 105 -7.24 -30.66 16.03
C ILE A 105 -8.03 -31.97 16.14
N GLY A 106 -7.32 -33.10 16.14
CA GLY A 106 -7.92 -34.41 16.32
C GLY A 106 -7.30 -35.18 17.50
N GLY A 107 -8.13 -35.98 18.18
CA GLY A 107 -7.69 -36.77 19.30
C GLY A 107 -8.83 -37.32 20.17
N LEU A 108 -8.52 -37.68 21.41
CA LEU A 108 -9.48 -38.31 22.32
C LEU A 108 -10.55 -37.31 22.79
N PRO A 109 -11.86 -37.64 22.63
CA PRO A 109 -12.93 -36.80 23.13
C PRO A 109 -12.78 -36.48 24.63
N GLY A 110 -13.02 -35.18 24.98
CA GLY A 110 -12.84 -34.67 26.34
C GLY A 110 -11.44 -34.18 26.66
N THR A 111 -10.47 -34.31 25.75
CA THR A 111 -9.11 -33.79 25.95
C THR A 111 -9.13 -32.26 25.90
N TYR A 112 -8.64 -31.65 26.98
CA TYR A 112 -8.42 -30.23 27.08
C TYR A 112 -7.03 -29.86 26.57
N ILE A 113 -6.96 -28.97 25.58
CA ILE A 113 -5.73 -28.44 24.99
C ILE A 113 -5.62 -26.97 25.40
N PRO A 114 -4.60 -26.61 26.21
CA PRO A 114 -4.45 -25.24 26.67
C PRO A 114 -4.01 -24.32 25.54
N ALA A 115 -4.36 -23.04 25.65
CA ALA A 115 -3.80 -22.00 24.79
C ALA A 115 -2.27 -21.98 24.96
N GLY A 116 -1.58 -21.60 23.88
CA GLY A 116 -0.12 -21.53 23.89
C GLY A 116 0.60 -22.82 23.47
N VAL A 117 -0.10 -23.93 23.28
CA VAL A 117 0.49 -25.18 22.77
C VAL A 117 0.96 -24.99 21.34
N LEU A 118 2.07 -25.64 21.00
CA LEU A 118 2.79 -25.44 19.75
C LEU A 118 2.61 -26.59 18.77
N ALA A 119 2.47 -26.23 17.49
CA ALA A 119 2.48 -27.12 16.34
C ALA A 119 3.48 -26.61 15.30
N LEU A 120 3.93 -27.48 14.39
CA LEU A 120 4.84 -27.14 13.30
C LEU A 120 4.20 -27.36 11.94
N ASP A 121 4.56 -26.51 11.01
CA ASP A 121 4.31 -26.77 9.61
C ASP A 121 5.43 -27.63 8.98
N THR A 122 5.24 -28.04 7.73
CA THR A 122 6.23 -28.83 6.98
C THR A 122 7.52 -28.06 6.72
N SER A 123 7.51 -26.73 6.82
CA SER A 123 8.67 -25.84 6.69
C SER A 123 9.34 -25.52 8.01
N GLN A 124 8.94 -26.20 9.09
CA GLN A 124 9.45 -26.01 10.47
C GLN A 124 9.13 -24.66 11.10
N ASN A 125 8.13 -23.94 10.59
CA ASN A 125 7.62 -22.77 11.28
C ASN A 125 6.73 -23.19 12.45
N VAL A 126 6.90 -22.49 13.57
CA VAL A 126 6.19 -22.78 14.82
C VAL A 126 4.90 -21.99 14.88
N TYR A 127 3.79 -22.68 15.14
CA TYR A 127 2.47 -22.08 15.31
C TYR A 127 1.96 -22.34 16.73
N GLN A 128 1.40 -21.31 17.35
CA GLN A 128 0.85 -21.35 18.70
C GLN A 128 -0.67 -21.34 18.67
N LEU A 129 -1.30 -22.19 19.44
CA LEU A 129 -2.76 -22.20 19.64
C LEU A 129 -3.19 -20.92 20.37
N LEU A 130 -4.07 -20.12 19.77
CA LEU A 130 -4.50 -18.83 20.33
C LEU A 130 -5.48 -18.98 21.49
N GLY A 131 -6.42 -19.89 21.39
CA GLY A 131 -7.44 -20.13 22.41
C GLY A 131 -7.44 -21.58 22.90
N ALA A 132 -7.65 -21.82 24.19
CA ALA A 132 -7.80 -23.16 24.70
C ALA A 132 -9.05 -23.83 24.10
N VAL A 133 -8.96 -25.12 23.77
CA VAL A 133 -10.08 -25.89 23.20
C VAL A 133 -10.21 -27.24 23.91
N THR A 134 -11.43 -27.80 23.85
CA THR A 134 -11.69 -29.17 24.32
C THR A 134 -12.24 -29.99 23.16
N ILE A 135 -11.59 -31.13 22.89
CA ILE A 135 -12.01 -32.02 21.79
C ILE A 135 -13.42 -32.56 22.08
N GLY A 136 -14.33 -32.29 21.15
CA GLY A 136 -15.73 -32.74 21.26
C GLY A 136 -15.92 -34.23 21.03
N LEU A 137 -17.16 -34.73 21.13
CA LEU A 137 -17.51 -36.12 20.91
C LEU A 137 -17.22 -36.62 19.49
N SER A 138 -17.09 -35.73 18.52
CA SER A 138 -16.67 -36.05 17.15
C SER A 138 -15.21 -36.48 17.03
N GLY A 139 -14.40 -36.30 18.08
CA GLY A 139 -12.97 -36.55 18.06
C GLY A 139 -12.16 -35.47 17.37
N THR A 140 -12.80 -34.38 16.89
CA THR A 140 -12.13 -33.27 16.21
C THR A 140 -12.71 -31.92 16.62
N ILE A 141 -11.91 -30.84 16.52
CA ILE A 141 -12.35 -29.45 16.76
C ILE A 141 -11.51 -28.49 15.92
N PRO A 142 -12.12 -27.49 15.26
CA PRO A 142 -11.37 -26.40 14.63
C PRO A 142 -10.81 -25.46 15.69
N ALA A 143 -9.59 -24.96 15.48
CA ALA A 143 -8.91 -24.02 16.36
C ALA A 143 -8.00 -23.09 15.57
N GLU A 144 -7.80 -21.89 16.10
CA GLU A 144 -6.94 -20.88 15.48
C GLU A 144 -5.50 -21.00 16.02
N PHE A 145 -4.57 -21.05 15.09
CA PHE A 145 -3.14 -21.02 15.36
C PHE A 145 -2.52 -19.77 14.72
N ALA A 146 -1.60 -19.13 15.44
CA ALA A 146 -0.80 -18.04 14.91
C ALA A 146 0.67 -18.44 14.85
N ASN A 147 1.37 -18.07 13.81
CA ASN A 147 2.82 -18.23 13.74
C ASN A 147 3.47 -17.45 14.89
N VAL A 148 4.43 -18.05 15.57
CA VAL A 148 5.17 -17.40 16.67
C VAL A 148 6.03 -16.25 16.14
N ALA A 149 6.56 -16.38 14.92
CA ALA A 149 7.24 -15.29 14.24
C ALA A 149 6.23 -14.42 13.50
N THR A 150 6.45 -13.10 13.55
CA THR A 150 5.70 -12.13 12.73
C THR A 150 6.27 -12.04 11.33
N GLY A 151 5.48 -11.54 10.38
CA GLY A 151 5.88 -11.37 8.99
C GLY A 151 5.05 -12.21 8.02
N PRO A 152 5.29 -12.06 6.71
CA PRO A 152 4.52 -12.72 5.65
C PRO A 152 4.98 -14.17 5.44
N ILE A 153 4.87 -15.01 6.47
CA ILE A 153 5.25 -16.42 6.43
C ILE A 153 4.05 -17.23 5.92
N PRO A 154 4.08 -17.79 4.70
CA PRO A 154 2.95 -18.50 4.15
C PRO A 154 2.73 -19.85 4.83
N CYS A 155 1.48 -20.23 5.08
CA CYS A 155 1.06 -21.56 5.48
C CYS A 155 0.01 -22.06 4.48
N SER A 156 0.42 -22.91 3.55
CA SER A 156 -0.48 -23.50 2.55
C SER A 156 -1.45 -24.50 3.21
N ALA A 157 -2.49 -24.89 2.49
CA ALA A 157 -3.37 -25.97 2.92
C ALA A 157 -2.55 -27.26 3.19
N GLU A 158 -2.95 -28.00 4.21
CA GLU A 158 -2.32 -29.25 4.65
C GLU A 158 -0.84 -29.14 5.08
N ASN A 159 -0.37 -27.93 5.39
CA ASN A 159 1.03 -27.67 5.75
C ASN A 159 1.28 -27.77 7.27
N LEU A 160 0.31 -27.40 8.11
CA LEU A 160 0.39 -27.47 9.57
C LEU A 160 0.00 -28.90 10.02
N THR A 161 0.98 -29.78 10.18
CA THR A 161 0.73 -31.22 10.35
C THR A 161 1.47 -31.88 11.51
N GLN A 162 2.38 -31.18 12.19
CA GLN A 162 3.24 -31.78 13.21
C GLN A 162 2.95 -31.19 14.59
N LEU A 163 2.90 -32.06 15.60
CA LEU A 163 2.80 -31.63 17.00
C LEU A 163 4.20 -31.29 17.50
N TYR A 164 4.42 -30.05 17.94
CA TYR A 164 5.69 -29.65 18.56
C TYR A 164 5.73 -29.97 20.06
N GLN A 165 4.57 -29.86 20.71
CA GLN A 165 4.40 -30.17 22.12
C GLN A 165 3.39 -31.31 22.28
N THR A 166 3.70 -32.27 23.12
CA THR A 166 2.83 -33.41 23.38
C THR A 166 1.82 -33.08 24.48
N VAL A 167 0.54 -33.16 24.14
CA VAL A 167 -0.58 -33.10 25.10
C VAL A 167 -1.25 -34.48 25.07
N PRO A 168 -1.36 -35.20 26.20
CA PRO A 168 -2.00 -36.51 26.23
C PRO A 168 -3.41 -36.46 25.68
N GLY A 169 -3.72 -37.27 24.66
CA GLY A 169 -5.00 -37.30 23.97
C GLY A 169 -5.13 -36.32 22.78
N TRP A 170 -4.11 -35.53 22.44
CA TRP A 170 -4.00 -34.77 21.19
C TRP A 170 -3.12 -35.54 20.21
N ASP A 171 -3.72 -36.04 19.12
CA ASP A 171 -3.05 -36.95 18.20
C ASP A 171 -2.67 -36.30 16.86
N THR A 172 -3.51 -35.37 16.36
CA THR A 172 -3.31 -34.78 15.03
C THR A 172 -3.65 -33.30 15.00
N VAL A 173 -3.02 -32.58 14.07
CA VAL A 173 -3.36 -31.23 13.66
C VAL A 173 -3.26 -31.14 12.14
N THR A 174 -4.21 -30.50 11.47
CA THR A 174 -4.15 -30.25 10.03
C THR A 174 -5.00 -29.06 9.65
N ASN A 175 -4.52 -28.24 8.72
CA ASN A 175 -5.25 -27.11 8.18
C ASN A 175 -5.79 -27.42 6.78
N ALA A 176 -7.11 -27.48 6.63
CA ALA A 176 -7.75 -27.75 5.35
C ALA A 176 -7.58 -26.58 4.33
N GLY A 177 -7.41 -25.37 4.81
CA GLY A 177 -7.22 -24.15 4.00
C GLY A 177 -5.89 -23.46 4.28
N ALA A 178 -5.45 -22.61 3.36
CA ALA A 178 -4.29 -21.75 3.58
C ALA A 178 -4.56 -20.75 4.70
N GLY A 179 -3.51 -20.38 5.43
CA GLY A 179 -3.56 -19.36 6.47
C GLY A 179 -3.67 -17.95 5.87
N ILE A 180 -4.20 -17.03 6.66
CA ILE A 180 -4.15 -15.58 6.38
C ILE A 180 -2.72 -15.13 6.69
N ILE A 181 -2.00 -14.71 5.65
CA ILE A 181 -0.59 -14.35 5.74
C ILE A 181 -0.44 -13.10 6.61
N GLY A 182 0.53 -13.14 7.52
CA GLY A 182 0.92 -11.98 8.32
C GLY A 182 1.64 -10.91 7.49
N SER A 183 1.99 -9.83 8.14
CA SER A 183 2.68 -8.70 7.50
C SER A 183 3.91 -8.28 8.29
N ASP A 184 4.89 -7.72 7.61
CA ASP A 184 5.99 -6.99 8.24
C ASP A 184 5.47 -5.72 8.92
N VAL A 185 6.32 -5.12 9.74
CA VAL A 185 6.04 -3.79 10.29
C VAL A 185 5.87 -2.80 9.13
N GLU A 186 4.93 -1.88 9.27
CA GLU A 186 4.64 -0.88 8.24
C GLU A 186 5.91 -0.13 7.81
N SER A 187 6.18 -0.13 6.50
CA SER A 187 7.34 0.55 5.93
C SER A 187 7.26 2.06 6.12
N SER A 188 8.41 2.75 6.09
CA SER A 188 8.45 4.21 6.18
C SER A 188 7.64 4.89 5.07
N GLN A 189 7.65 4.33 3.87
CA GLN A 189 6.89 4.87 2.75
C GLN A 189 5.37 4.69 2.94
N ALA A 190 4.91 3.52 3.39
CA ALA A 190 3.50 3.26 3.67
C ALA A 190 2.99 4.14 4.82
N PHE A 191 3.80 4.30 5.89
CA PHE A 191 3.47 5.17 7.00
C PHE A 191 3.33 6.64 6.58
N GLU A 192 4.25 7.16 5.73
CA GLU A 192 4.18 8.52 5.23
C GLU A 192 2.95 8.74 4.35
N LEU A 193 2.63 7.80 3.45
CA LEU A 193 1.41 7.86 2.65
C LEU A 193 0.15 7.89 3.54
N ARG A 194 0.11 7.05 4.57
CA ARG A 194 -0.99 7.04 5.55
C ARG A 194 -1.05 8.34 6.35
N ARG A 195 0.09 8.94 6.70
CA ARG A 195 0.16 10.25 7.37
C ARG A 195 -0.42 11.35 6.49
N GLN A 196 -0.03 11.41 5.21
CA GLN A 196 -0.59 12.38 4.27
C GLN A 196 -2.12 12.23 4.17
N ASN A 197 -2.60 11.01 4.04
CA ASN A 197 -4.04 10.72 4.00
C ASN A 197 -4.75 11.04 5.32
N SER A 198 -4.10 10.91 6.48
CA SER A 198 -4.71 11.18 7.78
C SER A 198 -5.07 12.65 7.99
N VAL A 199 -4.37 13.56 7.34
CA VAL A 199 -4.70 15.00 7.37
C VAL A 199 -6.03 15.25 6.66
N ALA A 200 -6.25 14.59 5.51
CA ALA A 200 -7.51 14.66 4.79
C ALA A 200 -8.67 14.02 5.58
N LEU A 201 -8.41 12.93 6.32
CA LEU A 201 -9.41 12.27 7.18
C LEU A 201 -9.94 13.18 8.30
N ASN A 202 -9.11 14.09 8.82
CA ASN A 202 -9.49 15.03 9.88
C ASN A 202 -10.11 16.34 9.36
N SER A 203 -10.13 16.55 8.04
CA SER A 203 -10.82 17.67 7.44
C SER A 203 -12.30 17.35 7.21
N HIS A 204 -13.11 18.39 7.09
CA HIS A 204 -14.53 18.27 6.75
C HIS A 204 -14.86 19.20 5.59
N GLY A 205 -15.84 18.82 4.79
CA GLY A 205 -16.41 19.66 3.75
C GLY A 205 -15.64 19.69 2.43
N THR A 206 -14.51 19.04 2.32
CA THR A 206 -13.79 18.92 1.05
C THR A 206 -14.03 17.56 0.39
N THR A 207 -13.97 17.50 -0.94
CA THR A 207 -14.04 16.25 -1.70
C THR A 207 -12.96 15.28 -1.26
N ASP A 208 -11.74 15.76 -0.96
CA ASP A 208 -10.63 14.97 -0.48
C ASP A 208 -10.90 14.36 0.90
N ALA A 209 -11.56 15.09 1.80
CA ALA A 209 -11.96 14.58 3.10
C ALA A 209 -12.99 13.45 2.96
N ILE A 210 -13.98 13.62 2.09
CA ILE A 210 -14.97 12.58 1.81
C ILE A 210 -14.31 11.36 1.19
N PHE A 211 -13.43 11.54 0.19
CA PHE A 211 -12.67 10.48 -0.43
C PHE A 211 -11.87 9.68 0.63
N ALA A 212 -11.08 10.38 1.46
CA ALA A 212 -10.23 9.74 2.46
C ALA A 212 -11.04 8.93 3.49
N ASN A 213 -12.18 9.49 3.96
CA ASN A 213 -13.05 8.80 4.91
C ASN A 213 -13.73 7.58 4.30
N VAL A 214 -14.19 7.67 3.05
CA VAL A 214 -14.84 6.56 2.35
C VAL A 214 -13.83 5.48 1.98
N TYR A 215 -12.66 5.85 1.48
CA TYR A 215 -11.61 4.91 1.11
C TYR A 215 -11.03 4.14 2.31
N ALA A 216 -11.11 4.73 3.51
CA ALA A 216 -10.72 4.08 4.77
C ALA A 216 -11.72 3.01 5.26
N VAL A 217 -12.92 2.92 4.67
CA VAL A 217 -13.91 1.90 5.04
C VAL A 217 -13.42 0.52 4.59
N ALA A 218 -13.47 -0.44 5.51
CA ALA A 218 -13.03 -1.80 5.22
C ALA A 218 -13.77 -2.43 4.03
N GLY A 219 -13.02 -2.98 3.08
CA GLY A 219 -13.53 -3.63 1.88
C GLY A 219 -13.84 -2.69 0.73
N VAL A 220 -13.63 -1.38 0.86
CA VAL A 220 -13.66 -0.45 -0.28
C VAL A 220 -12.42 -0.71 -1.14
N LEU A 221 -12.66 -0.93 -2.44
CA LEU A 221 -11.62 -1.23 -3.42
C LEU A 221 -11.28 0.00 -4.27
N ASP A 222 -12.28 0.84 -4.57
CA ASP A 222 -12.12 2.07 -5.34
C ASP A 222 -13.18 3.09 -4.93
N CYS A 223 -12.83 4.38 -5.03
CA CYS A 223 -13.69 5.49 -4.67
C CYS A 223 -13.42 6.68 -5.59
N TYR A 224 -14.47 7.37 -5.99
CA TYR A 224 -14.39 8.63 -6.74
C TYR A 224 -15.34 9.65 -6.14
N VAL A 225 -14.86 10.87 -5.90
CA VAL A 225 -15.64 11.93 -5.27
C VAL A 225 -15.52 13.22 -6.10
N ILE A 226 -16.65 13.84 -6.37
CA ILE A 226 -16.73 15.15 -7.02
C ILE A 226 -17.93 15.92 -6.51
N ASP A 227 -17.92 17.24 -6.59
CA ASP A 227 -19.04 18.12 -6.26
C ASP A 227 -19.52 18.93 -7.48
N ASN A 228 -20.76 19.37 -7.40
CA ASN A 228 -21.31 20.40 -8.28
C ASN A 228 -21.69 21.61 -7.42
N PRO A 229 -20.83 22.63 -7.31
CA PRO A 229 -21.14 23.83 -6.53
C PRO A 229 -22.09 24.79 -7.23
N SER A 230 -22.39 24.54 -8.51
CA SER A 230 -23.26 25.44 -9.31
C SER A 230 -24.73 25.28 -8.97
N GLY A 231 -25.53 26.31 -9.32
CA GLY A 231 -26.99 26.27 -9.20
C GLY A 231 -27.70 25.51 -10.33
N ASN A 232 -26.97 24.88 -11.26
CA ASN A 232 -27.51 24.15 -12.39
C ASN A 232 -27.05 22.69 -12.37
N THR A 233 -27.81 21.82 -13.01
CA THR A 233 -27.33 20.44 -13.30
C THR A 233 -26.16 20.52 -14.28
N VAL A 234 -25.09 19.78 -14.00
CA VAL A 234 -23.88 19.71 -14.84
C VAL A 234 -23.66 18.25 -15.24
N ASP A 235 -23.52 17.99 -16.52
CA ASP A 235 -23.17 16.67 -17.04
C ASP A 235 -21.66 16.47 -16.89
N TYR A 236 -21.24 15.32 -16.32
CA TYR A 236 -19.84 15.06 -15.99
C TYR A 236 -19.35 13.69 -16.47
N GLY A 237 -18.06 13.66 -16.84
CA GLY A 237 -17.38 12.45 -17.28
C GLY A 237 -17.75 11.99 -18.69
N SER A 238 -17.17 10.85 -19.12
CA SER A 238 -17.37 10.29 -20.46
C SER A 238 -18.79 9.82 -20.74
N THR A 239 -19.58 9.54 -19.70
CA THR A 239 -20.97 9.12 -19.77
C THR A 239 -21.95 10.28 -19.67
N ASN A 240 -21.48 11.53 -19.50
CA ASN A 240 -22.32 12.69 -19.25
C ASN A 240 -23.28 12.47 -18.07
N TYR A 241 -22.77 11.96 -16.96
CA TYR A 241 -23.59 11.72 -15.76
C TYR A 241 -24.09 13.03 -15.17
N PRO A 242 -25.42 13.24 -14.99
CA PRO A 242 -25.99 14.49 -14.53
C PRO A 242 -25.77 14.67 -13.01
N LEU A 243 -25.02 15.67 -12.61
CA LEU A 243 -24.86 16.09 -11.23
C LEU A 243 -25.86 17.18 -10.87
N ALA A 244 -26.71 16.93 -9.88
CA ALA A 244 -27.69 17.90 -9.40
C ALA A 244 -27.03 19.18 -8.86
N PRO A 245 -27.74 20.34 -8.82
CA PRO A 245 -27.22 21.56 -8.24
C PRO A 245 -26.83 21.39 -6.76
N HIS A 246 -25.76 22.06 -6.34
CA HIS A 246 -25.28 22.11 -4.94
C HIS A 246 -25.19 20.73 -4.31
N SER A 247 -24.56 19.79 -4.98
CA SER A 247 -24.53 18.39 -4.60
C SER A 247 -23.13 17.78 -4.62
N ILE A 248 -22.96 16.72 -3.83
CA ILE A 248 -21.80 15.84 -3.91
C ILE A 248 -22.19 14.54 -4.64
N TYR A 249 -21.24 13.99 -5.33
CA TYR A 249 -21.30 12.68 -5.95
C TYR A 249 -20.16 11.82 -5.39
N VAL A 250 -20.50 10.65 -4.88
CA VAL A 250 -19.54 9.69 -4.35
C VAL A 250 -19.84 8.35 -5.00
N ALA A 251 -18.91 7.85 -5.80
CA ALA A 251 -18.97 6.52 -6.39
C ALA A 251 -18.03 5.58 -5.66
N VAL A 252 -18.48 4.38 -5.31
CA VAL A 252 -17.70 3.43 -4.49
C VAL A 252 -17.86 2.01 -5.01
N VAL A 253 -16.74 1.29 -5.09
CA VAL A 253 -16.69 -0.14 -5.38
C VAL A 253 -16.28 -0.89 -4.12
N GLY A 254 -17.07 -1.88 -3.71
CA GLY A 254 -16.81 -2.66 -2.49
C GLY A 254 -17.25 -1.95 -1.22
N GLY A 255 -16.95 -2.55 -0.08
CA GLY A 255 -17.32 -2.05 1.24
C GLY A 255 -18.79 -2.26 1.63
N SER A 256 -19.10 -1.95 2.90
CA SER A 256 -20.48 -2.00 3.41
C SER A 256 -21.20 -0.68 3.14
N ALA A 257 -22.41 -0.75 2.54
CA ALA A 257 -23.20 0.43 2.20
C ALA A 257 -23.47 1.33 3.43
N SER A 258 -23.80 0.75 4.57
CA SER A 258 -24.04 1.50 5.81
C SER A 258 -22.78 2.18 6.36
N ALA A 259 -21.60 1.52 6.27
CA ALA A 259 -20.35 2.10 6.70
C ALA A 259 -19.89 3.22 5.76
N ILE A 260 -20.10 3.07 4.45
CA ILE A 260 -19.84 4.11 3.44
C ILE A 260 -20.71 5.33 3.70
N ALA A 261 -22.02 5.13 3.91
CA ALA A 261 -22.94 6.23 4.21
C ALA A 261 -22.57 6.97 5.50
N GLN A 262 -22.14 6.25 6.54
CA GLN A 262 -21.65 6.84 7.78
C GLN A 262 -20.38 7.67 7.53
N ALA A 263 -19.44 7.17 6.72
CA ALA A 263 -18.21 7.88 6.38
C ALA A 263 -18.49 9.18 5.60
N ILE A 264 -19.39 9.12 4.61
CA ILE A 264 -19.84 10.30 3.85
C ILE A 264 -20.50 11.32 4.80
N TRP A 265 -21.41 10.87 5.66
CA TRP A 265 -22.12 11.74 6.60
C TRP A 265 -21.18 12.44 7.57
N ASN A 266 -20.16 11.75 8.04
CA ASN A 266 -19.16 12.29 8.95
C ASN A 266 -18.27 13.36 8.28
N ALA A 267 -17.98 13.22 6.99
CA ALA A 267 -16.99 14.06 6.30
C ALA A 267 -17.62 15.22 5.48
N LYS A 268 -18.90 15.11 5.13
CA LYS A 268 -19.58 16.12 4.29
C LYS A 268 -19.93 17.39 5.05
N ASP A 269 -20.14 18.48 4.29
CA ASP A 269 -20.74 19.72 4.82
C ASP A 269 -22.26 19.61 5.04
N GLY A 270 -22.78 20.44 5.95
CA GLY A 270 -24.21 20.58 6.16
C GLY A 270 -24.92 21.22 4.95
N GLY A 271 -26.12 20.70 4.61
CA GLY A 271 -26.96 21.30 3.57
C GLY A 271 -26.61 20.94 2.11
N CYS A 272 -25.63 20.05 1.89
CA CYS A 272 -25.27 19.56 0.58
C CYS A 272 -26.24 18.45 0.12
N ASN A 273 -26.69 18.50 -1.14
CA ASN A 273 -27.43 17.42 -1.77
C ASN A 273 -26.54 16.26 -2.16
N TYR A 274 -27.14 15.12 -2.49
CA TYR A 274 -26.45 13.92 -2.93
C TYR A 274 -26.84 13.51 -4.34
N ASN A 275 -25.96 12.79 -5.02
CA ASN A 275 -26.24 12.07 -6.25
C ASN A 275 -25.89 10.60 -6.07
N GLY A 276 -26.64 9.72 -6.73
CA GLY A 276 -26.33 8.30 -6.72
C GLY A 276 -27.56 7.41 -6.90
N ASN A 277 -27.34 6.12 -6.83
CA ASN A 277 -28.36 5.07 -7.00
C ASN A 277 -28.65 4.27 -5.73
N THR A 278 -27.92 4.51 -4.65
CA THR A 278 -28.03 3.77 -3.38
C THR A 278 -28.20 4.76 -2.24
N THR A 279 -29.21 4.54 -1.39
CA THR A 279 -29.50 5.39 -0.23
C THR A 279 -29.53 4.55 1.04
N GLU A 280 -28.78 5.00 2.04
CA GLU A 280 -28.73 4.43 3.38
C GLU A 280 -29.10 5.47 4.43
N THR A 281 -29.72 5.04 5.53
CA THR A 281 -30.08 5.93 6.61
C THR A 281 -29.04 5.90 7.71
N VAL A 282 -28.46 7.06 7.99
CA VAL A 282 -27.51 7.26 9.09
C VAL A 282 -28.24 7.88 10.28
N TYR A 283 -28.02 7.32 11.47
CA TYR A 283 -28.57 7.82 12.72
C TYR A 283 -27.51 8.59 13.51
N ASP A 284 -27.85 9.80 13.94
CA ASP A 284 -26.93 10.61 14.76
C ASP A 284 -26.96 10.14 16.22
N THR A 285 -25.99 9.33 16.57
CA THR A 285 -25.84 8.72 17.91
C THR A 285 -25.46 9.72 19.01
N ARG A 286 -25.18 10.99 18.67
CA ARG A 286 -24.92 12.06 19.66
C ARG A 286 -26.21 12.48 20.40
N TYR A 287 -27.39 12.10 19.88
CA TYR A 287 -28.67 12.38 20.48
C TYR A 287 -29.29 11.12 21.12
N ALA A 288 -30.06 11.34 22.20
CA ALA A 288 -30.86 10.27 22.77
C ALA A 288 -31.98 9.83 21.80
N ALA A 289 -32.44 8.60 21.96
CA ALA A 289 -33.55 8.09 21.14
C ALA A 289 -34.88 8.88 21.38
N PRO A 290 -35.66 9.20 20.31
CA PRO A 290 -35.44 8.84 18.91
C PRO A 290 -34.33 9.68 18.27
N GLN A 291 -33.32 9.00 17.72
CA GLN A 291 -32.19 9.65 17.07
C GLN A 291 -32.59 10.32 15.75
N PRO A 292 -32.04 11.50 15.42
CA PRO A 292 -32.18 12.10 14.10
C PRO A 292 -31.68 11.15 13.02
N ALA A 293 -32.45 10.99 11.96
CA ALA A 293 -32.14 10.09 10.85
C ALA A 293 -31.86 10.91 9.57
N TYR A 294 -30.77 10.59 8.91
CA TYR A 294 -30.31 11.29 7.70
C TYR A 294 -30.16 10.30 6.55
N PRO A 295 -30.93 10.48 5.46
CA PRO A 295 -30.72 9.70 4.25
C PRO A 295 -29.43 10.18 3.57
N VAL A 296 -28.52 9.26 3.31
CA VAL A 296 -27.26 9.51 2.59
C VAL A 296 -27.30 8.71 1.30
N THR A 297 -27.17 9.40 0.17
CA THR A 297 -27.18 8.77 -1.15
C THR A 297 -25.81 8.82 -1.78
N PHE A 298 -25.37 7.71 -2.35
CA PHE A 298 -24.12 7.57 -3.09
C PHE A 298 -24.32 6.62 -4.27
N ASN A 299 -23.33 6.50 -5.14
CA ASN A 299 -23.41 5.66 -6.32
C ASN A 299 -22.61 4.38 -6.14
N ILE A 300 -23.22 3.24 -6.45
CA ILE A 300 -22.52 1.98 -6.71
C ILE A 300 -22.40 1.86 -8.22
N PRO A 301 -21.19 2.04 -8.80
CA PRO A 301 -20.99 2.05 -10.24
C PRO A 301 -21.37 0.72 -10.88
N THR A 302 -21.86 0.77 -12.11
CA THR A 302 -22.11 -0.42 -12.90
C THR A 302 -20.81 -1.04 -13.37
N GLY A 303 -20.61 -2.34 -13.19
CA GLY A 303 -19.48 -3.08 -13.74
C GLY A 303 -19.47 -2.98 -15.27
N THR A 304 -18.46 -2.35 -15.83
CA THR A 304 -18.34 -2.13 -17.28
C THR A 304 -17.18 -2.97 -17.82
N PRO A 305 -17.46 -3.97 -18.69
CA PRO A 305 -16.42 -4.82 -19.23
C PRO A 305 -15.49 -4.06 -20.17
N VAL A 306 -14.19 -4.27 -19.98
CA VAL A 306 -13.12 -3.77 -20.85
C VAL A 306 -12.61 -4.92 -21.70
N TYR A 307 -12.29 -4.64 -22.96
CA TYR A 307 -11.79 -5.58 -23.93
C TYR A 307 -10.39 -5.16 -24.37
N PHE A 308 -9.52 -6.16 -24.60
CA PHE A 308 -8.19 -5.95 -25.19
C PHE A 308 -8.01 -6.80 -26.45
N ALA A 309 -7.31 -6.24 -27.43
CA ALA A 309 -6.86 -6.96 -28.61
C ALA A 309 -5.35 -6.78 -28.77
N VAL A 310 -4.61 -7.88 -28.74
CA VAL A 310 -3.14 -7.91 -28.84
C VAL A 310 -2.77 -8.67 -30.11
N THR A 311 -1.90 -8.10 -30.94
CA THR A 311 -1.39 -8.76 -32.16
C THR A 311 0.12 -8.88 -32.11
N VAL A 312 0.65 -10.09 -32.36
CA VAL A 312 2.08 -10.40 -32.37
C VAL A 312 2.53 -10.92 -33.75
N THR A 313 3.79 -10.71 -34.11
CA THR A 313 4.32 -11.18 -35.40
C THR A 313 5.14 -12.49 -35.35
N ASN A 314 5.66 -12.82 -34.18
CA ASN A 314 6.63 -13.91 -34.03
C ASN A 314 6.10 -15.11 -33.25
N ALA A 315 4.80 -15.35 -33.30
CA ALA A 315 4.12 -16.41 -32.55
C ALA A 315 4.80 -17.79 -32.65
N ALA A 316 5.34 -18.14 -33.81
CA ALA A 316 6.02 -19.43 -34.03
C ALA A 316 7.32 -19.60 -33.21
N SER A 317 7.92 -18.49 -32.73
CA SER A 317 9.16 -18.51 -31.93
C SER A 317 8.90 -18.36 -30.41
N LEU A 318 7.64 -18.23 -30.02
CA LEU A 318 7.24 -18.04 -28.62
C LEU A 318 6.84 -19.38 -27.94
N PRO A 319 6.83 -19.46 -26.63
CA PRO A 319 6.27 -20.60 -25.91
C PRO A 319 4.84 -20.90 -26.35
N SER A 320 4.44 -22.16 -26.34
CA SER A 320 3.08 -22.58 -26.81
C SER A 320 1.93 -21.95 -26.04
N ASP A 321 2.18 -21.46 -24.82
CA ASP A 321 1.24 -20.82 -23.91
C ASP A 321 1.33 -19.28 -23.89
N TYR A 322 2.10 -18.69 -24.82
CA TYR A 322 2.34 -17.23 -24.88
C TYR A 322 1.05 -16.40 -24.78
N ALA A 323 -0.02 -16.87 -25.42
CA ALA A 323 -1.30 -16.17 -25.39
C ALA A 323 -1.90 -16.12 -23.98
N THR A 324 -1.79 -17.21 -23.22
CA THR A 324 -2.24 -17.28 -21.84
C THR A 324 -1.38 -16.37 -20.92
N LEU A 325 -0.06 -16.37 -21.11
CA LEU A 325 0.86 -15.52 -20.38
C LEU A 325 0.55 -14.02 -20.61
N ILE A 326 0.31 -13.63 -21.87
CA ILE A 326 -0.08 -12.25 -22.22
C ILE A 326 -1.39 -11.86 -21.53
N LYS A 327 -2.42 -12.72 -21.61
CA LYS A 327 -3.71 -12.47 -20.98
C LYS A 327 -3.57 -12.28 -19.47
N ASN A 328 -2.87 -13.16 -18.79
CA ASN A 328 -2.65 -13.08 -17.34
C ASN A 328 -1.88 -11.82 -16.96
N ALA A 329 -0.87 -11.42 -17.74
CA ALA A 329 -0.11 -10.20 -17.50
C ALA A 329 -0.97 -8.93 -17.61
N ILE A 330 -1.88 -8.89 -18.59
CA ILE A 330 -2.82 -7.78 -18.75
C ILE A 330 -3.78 -7.73 -17.56
N VAL A 331 -4.34 -8.87 -17.13
CA VAL A 331 -5.25 -8.95 -15.97
C VAL A 331 -4.52 -8.53 -14.69
N ALA A 332 -3.31 -9.01 -14.46
CA ALA A 332 -2.51 -8.65 -13.28
C ALA A 332 -2.26 -7.13 -13.21
N GLN A 333 -1.86 -6.52 -14.32
CA GLN A 333 -1.68 -5.07 -14.38
C GLN A 333 -2.99 -4.30 -14.24
N PHE A 334 -4.08 -4.78 -14.83
CA PHE A 334 -5.41 -4.17 -14.72
C PHE A 334 -5.89 -4.12 -13.28
N ASN A 335 -5.61 -5.15 -12.51
CA ASN A 335 -5.94 -5.27 -11.09
C ASN A 335 -4.96 -4.54 -10.15
N GLY A 336 -3.90 -3.90 -10.70
CA GLY A 336 -2.90 -3.20 -9.89
C GLY A 336 -1.91 -4.11 -9.18
N GLU A 337 -1.72 -5.33 -9.65
CA GLU A 337 -0.72 -6.24 -9.11
C GLU A 337 0.71 -5.74 -9.42
N ASN A 338 1.70 -6.21 -8.65
CA ASN A 338 3.12 -5.83 -8.81
C ASN A 338 3.40 -4.32 -8.68
N GLY A 339 2.58 -3.60 -7.90
CA GLY A 339 2.77 -2.17 -7.62
C GLY A 339 2.27 -1.23 -8.72
N ASN A 340 1.52 -1.73 -9.69
CA ASN A 340 0.84 -0.91 -10.69
C ASN A 340 -0.40 -0.23 -10.09
N THR A 341 -0.83 0.88 -10.70
CA THR A 341 -2.12 1.49 -10.36
C THR A 341 -3.23 0.70 -11.03
N PRO A 342 -4.24 0.21 -10.29
CA PRO A 342 -5.37 -0.50 -10.88
C PRO A 342 -6.20 0.42 -11.78
N ALA A 343 -6.88 -0.18 -12.76
CA ALA A 343 -7.92 0.51 -13.50
C ALA A 343 -9.11 0.80 -12.56
N GLY A 344 -9.58 2.04 -12.52
CA GLY A 344 -10.57 2.49 -11.55
C GLY A 344 -11.70 3.33 -12.16
N ILE A 345 -12.61 3.78 -11.32
CA ILE A 345 -13.71 4.69 -11.67
C ILE A 345 -13.14 5.97 -12.28
N ALA A 346 -13.76 6.48 -13.35
CA ALA A 346 -13.36 7.70 -14.05
C ALA A 346 -11.91 7.70 -14.59
N SER A 347 -11.22 6.55 -14.59
CA SER A 347 -9.84 6.44 -15.08
C SER A 347 -9.78 6.34 -16.60
N MET A 348 -8.67 6.80 -17.17
CA MET A 348 -8.31 6.53 -18.56
C MET A 348 -7.47 5.27 -18.63
N ILE A 349 -7.93 4.29 -19.40
CA ILE A 349 -7.24 3.02 -19.64
C ILE A 349 -6.52 3.16 -20.98
N LEU A 350 -5.20 3.33 -20.93
CA LEU A 350 -4.35 3.46 -22.11
C LEU A 350 -3.79 2.08 -22.48
N ALA A 351 -4.07 1.57 -23.69
CA ALA A 351 -3.63 0.26 -24.12
C ALA A 351 -2.10 0.09 -24.05
N LEU A 352 -1.34 1.12 -24.46
CA LEU A 352 0.12 1.08 -24.44
C LEU A 352 0.73 0.92 -23.04
N SER A 353 0.06 1.30 -21.97
CA SER A 353 0.58 1.13 -20.61
C SER A 353 0.79 -0.34 -20.25
N TYR A 354 0.09 -1.27 -20.88
CA TYR A 354 0.16 -2.71 -20.64
C TYR A 354 1.33 -3.42 -21.37
N THR A 355 2.03 -2.72 -22.27
CA THR A 355 3.15 -3.32 -23.04
C THR A 355 4.28 -3.79 -22.13
N GLY A 356 4.60 -3.07 -21.08
CA GLY A 356 5.65 -3.46 -20.12
C GLY A 356 5.38 -4.81 -19.45
N ALA A 357 4.14 -5.05 -19.01
CA ALA A 357 3.74 -6.32 -18.42
C ALA A 357 3.79 -7.47 -19.45
N ILE A 358 3.40 -7.21 -20.68
CA ILE A 358 3.46 -8.20 -21.77
C ILE A 358 4.92 -8.61 -22.05
N PHE A 359 5.84 -7.65 -22.18
CA PHE A 359 7.26 -7.92 -22.41
C PHE A 359 7.93 -8.64 -21.23
N ALA A 360 7.51 -8.34 -20.00
CA ALA A 360 8.00 -9.03 -18.81
C ALA A 360 7.51 -10.49 -18.76
N ALA A 361 6.24 -10.74 -19.13
CA ALA A 361 5.64 -12.07 -19.10
C ALA A 361 6.12 -12.98 -20.25
N VAL A 362 6.37 -12.42 -21.43
CA VAL A 362 6.81 -13.16 -22.64
C VAL A 362 8.05 -12.48 -23.22
N PRO A 363 9.25 -12.79 -22.69
CA PRO A 363 10.50 -12.25 -23.23
C PRO A 363 10.70 -12.60 -24.72
N GLY A 364 11.03 -11.59 -25.51
CA GLY A 364 11.24 -11.77 -26.96
C GLY A 364 9.97 -11.68 -27.82
N VAL A 365 8.81 -11.36 -27.24
CA VAL A 365 7.60 -11.11 -28.02
C VAL A 365 7.77 -9.89 -28.92
N SER A 366 7.32 -9.98 -30.16
CA SER A 366 7.26 -8.87 -31.14
C SER A 366 5.82 -8.40 -31.27
N LEU A 367 5.51 -7.30 -30.57
CA LEU A 367 4.18 -6.73 -30.49
C LEU A 367 3.92 -5.81 -31.70
N VAL A 368 2.85 -6.07 -32.46
CA VAL A 368 2.39 -5.22 -33.56
C VAL A 368 1.44 -4.14 -33.07
N SER A 369 0.45 -4.56 -32.25
CA SER A 369 -0.53 -3.65 -31.69
C SER A 369 -1.09 -4.18 -30.39
N ILE A 370 -1.49 -3.23 -29.54
CA ILE A 370 -2.35 -3.45 -28.39
C ILE A 370 -3.46 -2.40 -28.45
N LEU A 371 -4.70 -2.84 -28.40
CA LEU A 371 -5.89 -1.99 -28.47
C LEU A 371 -6.81 -2.31 -27.32
N VAL A 372 -7.62 -1.32 -26.92
CA VAL A 372 -8.59 -1.41 -25.82
C VAL A 372 -9.97 -0.98 -26.34
N GLY A 373 -11.03 -1.39 -25.66
CA GLY A 373 -12.40 -1.00 -26.00
C GLY A 373 -13.39 -1.33 -24.90
N LEU A 374 -14.57 -0.72 -24.94
CA LEU A 374 -15.72 -1.06 -24.09
C LEU A 374 -16.66 -2.07 -24.73
N SER A 375 -16.32 -2.55 -25.92
CA SER A 375 -17.00 -3.63 -26.62
C SER A 375 -15.98 -4.44 -27.42
N GLY A 376 -16.26 -5.71 -27.69
CA GLY A 376 -15.41 -6.54 -28.53
C GLY A 376 -15.82 -6.46 -30.02
N PRO A 377 -14.83 -6.47 -30.94
CA PRO A 377 -13.39 -6.45 -30.71
C PRO A 377 -12.87 -5.05 -30.33
N ALA A 378 -11.83 -4.98 -29.53
CA ALA A 378 -11.18 -3.75 -29.13
C ALA A 378 -10.48 -3.07 -30.33
N THR A 379 -10.69 -1.76 -30.51
CA THR A 379 -10.20 -1.01 -31.68
C THR A 379 -9.58 0.34 -31.35
N LEU A 380 -9.56 0.75 -30.07
CA LEU A 380 -9.10 2.05 -29.63
C LEU A 380 -7.74 1.97 -28.95
N ASN A 381 -7.01 3.08 -28.89
CA ASN A 381 -5.76 3.18 -28.15
C ASN A 381 -5.96 3.42 -26.66
N ASP A 382 -7.09 4.03 -26.31
CA ASP A 382 -7.50 4.36 -24.95
C ASP A 382 -9.01 4.35 -24.80
N VAL A 383 -9.48 4.16 -23.59
CA VAL A 383 -10.87 4.38 -23.19
C VAL A 383 -10.91 5.12 -21.87
N THR A 384 -11.84 6.07 -21.74
CA THR A 384 -12.08 6.78 -20.49
C THR A 384 -13.35 6.27 -19.85
N MET A 385 -13.24 5.75 -18.61
CA MET A 385 -14.38 5.31 -17.82
C MET A 385 -15.22 6.47 -17.35
N GLY A 386 -16.54 6.30 -17.32
CA GLY A 386 -17.45 7.24 -16.69
C GLY A 386 -17.30 7.24 -15.17
N ILE A 387 -17.79 8.32 -14.53
CA ILE A 387 -17.82 8.39 -13.06
C ILE A 387 -18.80 7.37 -12.44
N ASP A 388 -19.73 6.87 -13.22
CA ASP A 388 -20.76 5.88 -12.91
C ASP A 388 -20.38 4.45 -13.37
N GLN A 389 -19.17 4.25 -13.87
CA GLN A 389 -18.67 2.99 -14.39
C GLN A 389 -17.50 2.46 -13.58
N ALA A 390 -17.55 1.18 -13.19
CA ALA A 390 -16.43 0.45 -12.61
C ALA A 390 -15.83 -0.49 -13.68
N PRO A 391 -14.58 -0.31 -14.11
CA PRO A 391 -14.00 -1.19 -15.12
C PRO A 391 -13.85 -2.60 -14.57
N THR A 392 -14.19 -3.59 -15.42
CA THR A 392 -14.02 -5.01 -15.12
C THR A 392 -13.31 -5.69 -16.29
N LEU A 393 -12.40 -6.61 -15.99
CA LEU A 393 -11.68 -7.35 -17.02
C LEU A 393 -11.74 -8.86 -16.73
N ASP A 394 -12.31 -9.60 -17.66
CA ASP A 394 -12.26 -11.05 -17.67
C ASP A 394 -11.24 -11.52 -18.73
N VAL A 395 -10.56 -12.64 -18.46
CA VAL A 395 -9.56 -13.24 -19.39
C VAL A 395 -10.17 -13.52 -20.77
N SER A 396 -11.46 -13.82 -20.84
CA SER A 396 -12.20 -14.05 -22.09
C SER A 396 -12.36 -12.79 -22.95
N ASN A 397 -12.27 -11.61 -22.34
CA ASN A 397 -12.34 -10.31 -23.03
C ASN A 397 -11.00 -9.90 -23.67
N ILE A 398 -9.96 -10.71 -23.53
CA ILE A 398 -8.65 -10.43 -24.10
C ILE A 398 -8.42 -11.36 -25.32
N MET A 399 -8.34 -10.76 -26.49
CA MET A 399 -8.00 -11.47 -27.73
C MET A 399 -6.49 -11.34 -28.00
N VAL A 400 -5.83 -12.47 -28.25
CA VAL A 400 -4.43 -12.52 -28.66
C VAL A 400 -4.38 -13.22 -30.01
N GLY A 401 -3.95 -12.49 -31.03
CA GLY A 401 -3.80 -12.97 -32.41
C GLY A 401 -2.37 -12.85 -32.93
N SER A 402 -2.07 -13.53 -34.04
CA SER A 402 -0.81 -13.42 -34.74
C SER A 402 -1.03 -13.04 -36.20
N VAL A 403 -0.10 -12.30 -36.80
CA VAL A 403 -0.01 -11.97 -38.22
C VAL A 403 1.19 -12.65 -38.86
#